data_d72633bb867d4edc99251ed0e2472c23
#
_entry.id   d72633bb867d4edc99251ed0e2472c23
#
_cell.length_a   1.000
_cell.length_b   1.000
_cell.length_c   1.000
_cell.angle_alpha   90.00
_cell.angle_beta   90.00
_cell.angle_gamma   90.00
#
_symmetry.space_group_name_H-M   'P 1'
#
loop_
_entity.id
_entity.type
_entity.pdbx_description
1 polymer ?
#
loop_
_entity_poly.entity_id
_entity_poly.type
_entity_poly.pdbx_seq_one_letter_code
_entity_poly.pdbx_strand_id
1 'polypeptide(L)'
;RTANAVEAYTVENLDITIQVQEDGKLLVFEEYDLNFNYYRSSFTRNITSTYHIPVTTTQGVVYRDYYFPVRDIQGDRLLSVERNEDGSIVTMGEEGMQLTGRQKFSISYTVQTSDLQMPDQSQMLYWTLVTNLDTRVNHLHYEIEMPKAFDPQEVYTNTGKYGDVKNTLSMQVNGNIISGDLLQPL
;
A
#
# COMPACT_ATOMS: atom_id res chain seq x y z
N ARG A 1 -2.33 -6.02 34.71
CA ARG A 1 -3.01 -5.24 33.66
C ARG A 1 -1.91 -4.54 32.87
N THR A 2 -1.57 -5.06 31.72
CA THR A 2 -0.75 -4.36 30.76
C THR A 2 -1.55 -3.15 30.27
N ALA A 3 -1.09 -1.95 30.58
CA ALA A 3 -1.66 -0.74 30.01
C ALA A 3 -1.48 -0.84 28.48
N ASN A 4 -2.56 -0.83 27.71
CA ASN A 4 -2.47 -0.70 26.26
C ASN A 4 -1.78 0.65 25.99
N ALA A 5 -0.63 0.60 25.33
CA ALA A 5 0.02 1.82 24.87
C ALA A 5 -0.97 2.56 23.95
N VAL A 6 -1.27 3.82 24.27
CA VAL A 6 -2.11 4.64 23.41
C VAL A 6 -1.33 4.90 22.12
N GLU A 7 -1.94 4.58 20.99
CA GLU A 7 -1.32 4.83 19.69
C GLU A 7 -1.04 6.32 19.51
N ALA A 8 0.13 6.64 18.95
CA ALA A 8 0.57 8.02 18.81
C ALA A 8 -0.30 8.79 17.81
N TYR A 9 -0.82 8.10 16.81
CA TYR A 9 -1.76 8.63 15.83
C TYR A 9 -2.68 7.53 15.33
N THR A 10 -3.79 7.93 14.73
CA THR A 10 -4.75 7.05 14.06
C THR A 10 -4.88 7.51 12.62
N VAL A 11 -4.96 6.56 11.69
CA VAL A 11 -5.31 6.84 10.30
C VAL A 11 -6.85 6.88 10.22
N GLU A 12 -7.41 8.08 10.16
CA GLU A 12 -8.86 8.25 10.05
C GLU A 12 -9.37 7.90 8.67
N ASN A 13 -8.67 8.36 7.62
CA ASN A 13 -8.95 8.01 6.23
C ASN A 13 -7.63 7.81 5.47
N LEU A 14 -7.63 6.82 4.61
CA LEU A 14 -6.59 6.56 3.63
C LEU A 14 -7.24 6.31 2.28
N ASP A 15 -6.93 7.17 1.30
CA ASP A 15 -7.34 7.00 -0.08
C ASP A 15 -6.13 6.62 -0.92
N ILE A 16 -6.23 5.52 -1.65
CA ILE A 16 -5.16 5.01 -2.52
C ILE A 16 -5.69 4.90 -3.94
N THR A 17 -5.01 5.57 -4.86
CA THR A 17 -5.27 5.46 -6.30
C THR A 17 -4.05 4.89 -6.99
N ILE A 18 -4.25 3.85 -7.79
CA ILE A 18 -3.20 3.21 -8.58
C ILE A 18 -3.63 3.19 -10.04
N GLN A 19 -2.78 3.72 -10.91
CA GLN A 19 -2.89 3.57 -12.34
C GLN A 19 -1.84 2.58 -12.82
N VAL A 20 -2.29 1.48 -13.41
CA VAL A 20 -1.42 0.45 -13.99
C VAL A 20 -1.21 0.76 -15.46
N GLN A 21 0.04 0.91 -15.88
CA GLN A 21 0.41 1.13 -17.27
C GLN A 21 0.72 -0.19 -17.99
N GLU A 22 0.65 -0.18 -19.33
CA GLU A 22 0.90 -1.38 -20.15
C GLU A 22 2.31 -1.94 -19.99
N ASP A 23 3.29 -1.08 -19.65
CA ASP A 23 4.68 -1.46 -19.40
C ASP A 23 4.94 -2.05 -17.99
N GLY A 24 3.88 -2.23 -17.20
CA GLY A 24 3.97 -2.71 -15.82
C GLY A 24 4.31 -1.64 -14.78
N LYS A 25 4.45 -0.38 -15.19
CA LYS A 25 4.65 0.72 -14.24
C LYS A 25 3.35 1.02 -13.50
N LEU A 26 3.44 1.20 -12.19
CA LEU A 26 2.36 1.68 -11.35
C LEU A 26 2.57 3.15 -11.02
N LEU A 27 1.55 3.95 -11.21
CA LEU A 27 1.49 5.32 -10.67
C LEU A 27 0.62 5.26 -9.42
N VAL A 28 1.21 5.50 -8.25
CA VAL A 28 0.54 5.38 -6.96
C VAL A 28 0.37 6.75 -6.34
N PHE A 29 -0.82 7.02 -5.85
CA PHE A 29 -1.18 8.22 -5.12
C PHE A 29 -1.88 7.85 -3.83
N GLU A 30 -1.36 8.33 -2.69
CA GLU A 30 -1.90 8.06 -1.36
C GLU A 30 -2.23 9.38 -0.68
N GLU A 31 -3.44 9.49 -0.12
CA GLU A 31 -3.88 10.62 0.70
C GLU A 31 -4.21 10.13 2.10
N TYR A 32 -3.56 10.70 3.09
CA TYR A 32 -3.72 10.38 4.50
C TYR A 32 -4.43 11.50 5.24
N ASP A 33 -5.45 11.14 6.01
CA ASP A 33 -6.05 11.98 7.04
C ASP A 33 -5.76 11.32 8.40
N LEU A 34 -4.85 11.92 9.14
CA LEU A 34 -4.36 11.39 10.42
C LEU A 34 -4.92 12.20 11.58
N ASN A 35 -5.10 11.54 12.71
CA ASN A 35 -5.36 12.20 13.98
C ASN A 35 -4.24 11.87 14.97
N PHE A 36 -3.42 12.88 15.30
CA PHE A 36 -2.34 12.73 16.27
C PHE A 36 -2.88 12.88 17.69
N ASN A 37 -2.69 11.85 18.50
CA ASN A 37 -3.08 11.84 19.90
C ASN A 37 -2.06 12.56 20.80
N TYR A 38 -0.81 12.66 20.31
CA TYR A 38 0.31 13.33 20.96
C TYR A 38 1.06 14.20 19.98
N TYR A 39 1.84 15.14 20.52
CA TYR A 39 2.75 15.93 19.71
C TYR A 39 3.81 15.02 19.07
N ARG A 40 3.96 15.10 17.76
CA ARG A 40 5.01 14.41 16.99
C ARG A 40 5.60 15.34 15.94
N SER A 41 6.89 15.12 15.63
CA SER A 41 7.57 15.90 14.59
C SER A 41 7.21 15.43 13.17
N SER A 42 6.81 14.18 13.01
CA SER A 42 6.64 13.59 11.68
C SER A 42 5.72 12.37 11.66
N PHE A 43 5.30 12.04 10.48
CA PHE A 43 4.65 10.79 10.09
C PHE A 43 5.58 10.03 9.14
N THR A 44 5.71 8.72 9.32
CA THR A 44 6.58 7.87 8.51
C THR A 44 5.78 6.82 7.77
N ARG A 45 6.03 6.70 6.46
CA ARG A 45 5.46 5.70 5.58
C ARG A 45 6.56 4.80 5.03
N ASN A 46 6.46 3.51 5.29
CA ASN A 46 7.36 2.50 4.73
C ASN A 46 6.75 1.92 3.45
N ILE A 47 7.46 2.03 2.35
CA ILE A 47 7.05 1.47 1.06
C ILE A 47 7.97 0.29 0.75
N THR A 48 7.41 -0.91 0.72
CA THR A 48 8.15 -2.14 0.48
C THR A 48 8.50 -2.26 -1.01
N SER A 49 9.74 -2.63 -1.31
CA SER A 49 10.22 -2.91 -2.66
C SER A 49 10.55 -4.39 -2.89
N THR A 50 10.86 -5.14 -1.84
CA THR A 50 11.20 -6.55 -1.91
C THR A 50 10.00 -7.40 -1.48
N TYR A 51 9.58 -8.32 -2.35
CA TYR A 51 8.43 -9.19 -2.12
C TYR A 51 8.80 -10.66 -2.26
N HIS A 52 8.29 -11.47 -1.33
CA HIS A 52 8.32 -12.93 -1.40
C HIS A 52 6.95 -13.43 -1.87
N ILE A 53 6.85 -13.75 -3.14
CA ILE A 53 5.58 -14.10 -3.77
C ILE A 53 5.46 -15.63 -3.88
N PRO A 54 4.37 -16.24 -3.36
CA PRO A 54 4.10 -17.64 -3.56
C PRO A 54 3.70 -17.90 -5.01
N VAL A 55 4.38 -18.86 -5.64
CA VAL A 55 4.10 -19.31 -7.01
C VAL A 55 3.77 -20.80 -6.98
N THR A 56 2.62 -21.15 -7.53
CA THR A 56 2.21 -22.56 -7.66
C THR A 56 2.95 -23.19 -8.84
N THR A 57 3.66 -24.28 -8.57
CA THR A 57 4.37 -25.08 -9.57
C THR A 57 3.81 -26.51 -9.60
N THR A 58 4.25 -27.29 -10.56
CA THR A 58 3.91 -28.73 -10.65
C THR A 58 4.41 -29.54 -9.43
N GLN A 59 5.35 -28.98 -8.66
CA GLN A 59 5.94 -29.61 -7.47
C GLN A 59 5.41 -29.01 -6.16
N GLY A 60 4.42 -28.11 -6.23
CA GLY A 60 3.85 -27.43 -5.07
C GLY A 60 4.10 -25.92 -5.10
N VAL A 61 3.86 -25.28 -3.94
CA VAL A 61 4.06 -23.84 -3.78
C VAL A 61 5.52 -23.56 -3.45
N VAL A 62 6.15 -22.70 -4.23
CA VAL A 62 7.48 -22.15 -3.98
C VAL A 62 7.39 -20.63 -3.83
N TYR A 63 8.29 -20.06 -3.03
CA TYR A 63 8.38 -18.61 -2.86
C TYR A 63 9.48 -18.05 -3.75
N ARG A 64 9.17 -16.96 -4.47
CA ARG A 64 10.14 -16.25 -5.30
C ARG A 64 10.27 -14.83 -4.82
N ASP A 65 11.52 -14.33 -4.82
CA ASP A 65 11.83 -12.98 -4.45
C ASP A 65 11.75 -12.07 -5.67
N TYR A 66 11.02 -10.96 -5.51
CA TYR A 66 10.91 -9.93 -6.53
C TYR A 66 11.30 -8.58 -5.94
N TYR A 67 11.97 -7.79 -6.73
CA TYR A 67 12.31 -6.42 -6.41
C TYR A 67 11.57 -5.48 -7.35
N PHE A 68 10.73 -4.63 -6.78
CA PHE A 68 9.98 -3.59 -7.50
C PHE A 68 10.49 -2.21 -7.11
N PRO A 69 11.38 -1.60 -7.91
CA PRO A 69 11.91 -0.29 -7.61
C PRO A 69 10.83 0.77 -7.44
N VAL A 70 10.93 1.53 -6.36
CA VAL A 70 10.07 2.69 -6.10
C VAL A 70 10.86 3.94 -6.44
N ARG A 71 10.30 4.82 -7.26
CA ARG A 71 10.94 6.03 -7.78
C ARG A 71 10.00 7.22 -7.74
N ASP A 72 10.56 8.40 -7.96
CA ASP A 72 9.82 9.65 -8.12
C ASP A 72 8.89 9.94 -6.92
N ILE A 73 9.38 9.69 -5.72
CA ILE A 73 8.63 9.93 -4.50
C ILE A 73 8.48 11.43 -4.29
N GLN A 74 7.24 11.88 -4.25
CA GLN A 74 6.85 13.27 -4.03
C GLN A 74 5.77 13.34 -2.95
N GLY A 75 5.68 14.47 -2.27
CA GLY A 75 4.65 14.70 -1.26
C GLY A 75 4.54 16.19 -0.96
N ASP A 76 3.36 16.60 -0.49
CA ASP A 76 3.08 17.99 -0.14
C ASP A 76 3.84 18.47 1.10
N ARG A 77 4.21 17.53 1.97
CA ARG A 77 4.90 17.78 3.25
C ARG A 77 6.07 16.82 3.44
N LEU A 78 6.80 16.55 2.37
CA LEU A 78 7.93 15.62 2.37
C LEU A 78 9.15 16.24 3.08
N LEU A 79 9.67 15.55 4.10
CA LEU A 79 10.89 15.94 4.80
C LEU A 79 12.11 15.15 4.33
N SER A 80 12.00 13.84 4.21
CA SER A 80 13.12 12.99 3.78
C SER A 80 12.65 11.67 3.18
N VAL A 81 13.54 11.07 2.39
CA VAL A 81 13.40 9.71 1.87
C VAL A 81 14.69 8.96 2.15
N GLU A 82 14.59 7.88 2.89
CA GLU A 82 15.70 6.93 3.08
C GLU A 82 15.42 5.65 2.30
N ARG A 83 16.43 5.11 1.67
CA ARG A 83 16.35 3.86 0.91
C ARG A 83 17.20 2.79 1.57
N ASN A 84 16.66 1.57 1.64
CA ASN A 84 17.35 0.39 2.10
C ASN A 84 17.04 -0.81 1.20
N GLU A 85 17.54 -1.98 1.53
CA GLU A 85 17.32 -3.21 0.74
C GLU A 85 15.86 -3.63 0.67
N ASP A 86 15.05 -3.32 1.69
CA ASP A 86 13.65 -3.73 1.78
C ASP A 86 12.70 -2.73 1.13
N GLY A 87 13.10 -1.49 0.99
CA GLY A 87 12.23 -0.46 0.41
C GLY A 87 12.66 0.97 0.69
N SER A 88 11.68 1.84 0.83
CA SER A 88 11.86 3.27 1.07
C SER A 88 11.13 3.70 2.34
N ILE A 89 11.78 4.51 3.16
CA ILE A 89 11.20 5.13 4.35
C ILE A 89 10.97 6.61 4.03
N VAL A 90 9.70 6.99 3.96
CA VAL A 90 9.29 8.36 3.63
C VAL A 90 8.85 9.05 4.90
N THR A 91 9.51 10.15 5.26
CA THR A 91 9.17 10.95 6.42
C THR A 91 8.48 12.23 5.97
N MET A 92 7.31 12.50 6.52
CA MET A 92 6.47 13.65 6.22
C MET A 92 6.19 14.45 7.48
N GLY A 93 6.05 15.75 7.34
CA GLY A 93 5.78 16.65 8.45
C GLY A 93 6.09 18.09 8.06
N GLU A 94 6.38 18.90 9.05
CA GLU A 94 6.72 20.29 8.89
C GLU A 94 7.98 20.60 9.69
N GLU A 95 9.01 21.13 9.01
CA GLU A 95 10.30 21.37 9.64
C GLU A 95 10.17 22.31 10.84
N GLY A 96 10.73 21.93 11.98
CA GLY A 96 10.71 22.71 13.21
C GLY A 96 9.36 22.78 13.91
N MET A 97 8.34 22.08 13.43
CA MET A 97 7.01 22.06 14.03
C MET A 97 6.66 20.70 14.64
N GLN A 98 5.87 20.74 15.70
CA GLN A 98 5.24 19.57 16.28
C GLN A 98 3.80 19.45 15.79
N LEU A 99 3.45 18.27 15.31
CA LEU A 99 2.12 17.95 14.77
C LEU A 99 1.21 17.48 15.88
N THR A 100 -0.03 17.95 15.89
CA THR A 100 -1.09 17.50 16.78
C THR A 100 -2.46 17.57 16.09
N GLY A 101 -3.41 16.78 16.56
CA GLY A 101 -4.76 16.75 16.03
C GLY A 101 -4.82 16.24 14.59
N ARG A 102 -5.77 16.76 13.83
CA ARG A 102 -5.99 16.34 12.43
C ARG A 102 -4.95 16.95 11.51
N GLN A 103 -4.28 16.06 10.74
CA GLN A 103 -3.24 16.40 9.77
C GLN A 103 -3.47 15.63 8.48
N LYS A 104 -3.29 16.30 7.35
CA LYS A 104 -3.39 15.68 6.03
C LYS A 104 -2.02 15.63 5.36
N PHE A 105 -1.76 14.49 4.72
CA PHE A 105 -0.55 14.27 3.94
C PHE A 105 -0.90 13.60 2.63
N SER A 106 -0.23 14.00 1.56
CA SER A 106 -0.28 13.30 0.28
C SER A 106 1.10 12.88 -0.16
N ILE A 107 1.18 11.72 -0.79
CA ILE A 107 2.40 11.15 -1.33
C ILE A 107 2.07 10.49 -2.67
N SER A 108 2.97 10.65 -3.63
CA SER A 108 2.90 9.95 -4.90
C SER A 108 4.25 9.33 -5.24
N TYR A 109 4.23 8.24 -5.96
CA TYR A 109 5.43 7.55 -6.41
C TYR A 109 5.12 6.63 -7.59
N THR A 110 6.17 6.19 -8.26
CA THR A 110 6.09 5.18 -9.31
C THR A 110 6.73 3.88 -8.84
N VAL A 111 6.16 2.77 -9.29
CA VAL A 111 6.70 1.43 -9.02
C VAL A 111 6.92 0.74 -10.35
N GLN A 112 8.13 0.25 -10.57
CA GLN A 112 8.42 -0.56 -11.74
C GLN A 112 8.25 -2.03 -11.36
N THR A 113 7.13 -2.61 -11.77
CA THR A 113 6.94 -4.05 -11.68
C THR A 113 7.56 -4.69 -12.91
N SER A 114 8.45 -5.66 -12.70
CA SER A 114 8.85 -6.53 -13.79
C SER A 114 7.66 -7.40 -14.18
N ASP A 115 7.58 -7.78 -15.45
CA ASP A 115 6.55 -8.72 -15.91
C ASP A 115 6.61 -10.01 -15.08
N LEU A 116 5.64 -10.16 -14.18
CA LEU A 116 5.45 -11.39 -13.45
C LEU A 116 4.79 -12.39 -14.40
N GLN A 117 5.61 -13.07 -15.22
CA GLN A 117 5.11 -14.15 -16.05
C GLN A 117 4.91 -15.41 -15.22
N MET A 118 3.69 -15.90 -15.27
CA MET A 118 3.34 -17.20 -14.70
C MET A 118 3.77 -18.32 -15.65
N PRO A 119 3.93 -19.58 -15.16
CA PRO A 119 4.29 -20.71 -16.00
C PRO A 119 3.39 -20.96 -17.20
N ASP A 120 2.12 -20.52 -17.13
CA ASP A 120 1.13 -20.60 -18.21
C ASP A 120 1.18 -19.40 -19.18
N GLN A 121 2.21 -18.56 -19.08
CA GLN A 121 2.41 -17.31 -19.83
C GLN A 121 1.39 -16.19 -19.52
N SER A 122 0.54 -16.36 -18.51
CA SER A 122 -0.29 -15.26 -18.02
C SER A 122 0.58 -14.21 -17.28
N GLN A 123 0.04 -13.01 -17.17
CA GLN A 123 0.67 -11.92 -16.39
C GLN A 123 -0.07 -11.77 -15.09
N MET A 124 0.68 -11.53 -14.01
CA MET A 124 0.14 -11.26 -12.69
C MET A 124 0.59 -9.88 -12.21
N LEU A 125 -0.37 -9.08 -11.73
CA LEU A 125 -0.09 -7.89 -10.95
C LEU A 125 -0.18 -8.26 -9.47
N TYR A 126 0.89 -8.01 -8.74
CA TYR A 126 0.92 -8.17 -7.29
C TYR A 126 1.32 -6.84 -6.65
N TRP A 127 0.51 -6.34 -5.74
CA TRP A 127 0.81 -5.13 -5.01
C TRP A 127 0.17 -5.14 -3.61
N THR A 128 0.92 -4.68 -2.62
CA THR A 128 0.40 -4.47 -1.28
C THR A 128 0.04 -3.00 -1.11
N LEU A 129 -1.24 -2.71 -0.96
CA LEU A 129 -1.76 -1.34 -0.84
C LEU A 129 -1.19 -0.62 0.38
N VAL A 130 -1.09 -1.34 1.49
CA VAL A 130 -0.60 -0.80 2.76
C VAL A 130 0.30 -1.82 3.43
N THR A 131 1.52 -1.39 3.80
CA THR A 131 2.47 -2.20 4.57
C THR A 131 2.92 -1.43 5.80
N ASN A 132 3.16 -2.18 6.89
CA ASN A 132 3.86 -1.66 8.09
C ASN A 132 3.27 -0.36 8.66
N LEU A 133 1.96 -0.23 8.69
CA LEU A 133 1.30 0.78 9.51
C LEU A 133 1.08 0.18 10.90
N ASP A 134 1.88 0.60 11.87
CA ASP A 134 1.76 0.18 13.27
C ASP A 134 0.66 0.98 14.00
N THR A 135 -0.45 1.22 13.31
CA THR A 135 -1.52 2.04 13.84
C THR A 135 -2.87 1.62 13.27
N ARG A 136 -3.92 1.99 13.98
CA ARG A 136 -5.28 1.73 13.56
C ARG A 136 -5.62 2.50 12.28
N VAL A 137 -6.24 1.82 11.33
CA VAL A 137 -6.82 2.39 10.11
C VAL A 137 -8.35 2.28 10.21
N ASN A 138 -9.04 3.41 10.34
CA ASN A 138 -10.49 3.45 10.48
C ASN A 138 -11.20 3.29 9.14
N HIS A 139 -10.75 4.01 8.12
CA HIS A 139 -11.31 3.96 6.77
C HIS A 139 -10.19 3.90 5.74
N LEU A 140 -10.37 3.04 4.75
CA LEU A 140 -9.52 2.94 3.58
C LEU A 140 -10.40 2.77 2.35
N HIS A 141 -10.15 3.59 1.34
CA HIS A 141 -10.71 3.45 0.01
C HIS A 141 -9.57 3.23 -0.99
N TYR A 142 -9.75 2.32 -1.93
CA TYR A 142 -8.79 2.11 -3.00
C TYR A 142 -9.46 2.11 -4.36
N GLU A 143 -8.72 2.56 -5.36
CA GLU A 143 -9.10 2.50 -6.76
C GLU A 143 -7.88 2.12 -7.60
N ILE A 144 -8.03 1.09 -8.43
CA ILE A 144 -6.99 0.60 -9.33
C ILE A 144 -7.52 0.65 -10.76
N GLU A 145 -6.90 1.47 -11.59
CA GLU A 145 -7.17 1.53 -13.01
C GLU A 145 -6.21 0.60 -13.76
N MET A 146 -6.77 -0.42 -14.42
CA MET A 146 -6.01 -1.36 -15.23
C MET A 146 -5.86 -0.81 -16.66
N PRO A 147 -4.78 -1.17 -17.39
CA PRO A 147 -4.56 -0.65 -18.75
C PRO A 147 -5.58 -1.19 -19.78
N LYS A 148 -6.24 -2.30 -19.44
CA LYS A 148 -7.28 -2.94 -20.27
C LYS A 148 -8.26 -3.73 -19.39
N ALA A 149 -9.37 -4.13 -19.98
CA ALA A 149 -10.33 -5.00 -19.31
C ALA A 149 -9.69 -6.35 -18.94
N PHE A 150 -10.10 -6.89 -17.82
CA PHE A 150 -9.62 -8.14 -17.25
C PHE A 150 -10.80 -8.99 -16.75
N ASP A 151 -10.54 -10.25 -16.39
CA ASP A 151 -11.55 -11.12 -15.78
C ASP A 151 -11.67 -10.81 -14.28
N PRO A 152 -12.83 -10.33 -13.79
CA PRO A 152 -13.03 -10.04 -12.37
C PRO A 152 -12.84 -11.26 -11.45
N GLN A 153 -12.98 -12.48 -11.97
CA GLN A 153 -12.77 -13.69 -11.18
C GLN A 153 -11.30 -13.98 -10.90
N GLU A 154 -10.37 -13.32 -11.58
CA GLU A 154 -8.94 -13.44 -11.39
C GLU A 154 -8.36 -12.42 -10.40
N VAL A 155 -9.21 -11.65 -9.74
CA VAL A 155 -8.79 -10.65 -8.73
C VAL A 155 -8.91 -11.21 -7.33
N TYR A 156 -7.82 -11.15 -6.59
CA TYR A 156 -7.72 -11.62 -5.20
C TYR A 156 -7.26 -10.50 -4.29
N THR A 157 -7.92 -10.34 -3.16
CA THR A 157 -7.55 -9.37 -2.13
C THR A 157 -7.39 -10.06 -0.79
N ASN A 158 -6.40 -9.64 -0.01
CA ASN A 158 -6.15 -10.11 1.34
C ASN A 158 -5.87 -8.95 2.28
N THR A 159 -6.28 -9.11 3.54
CA THR A 159 -5.94 -8.20 4.63
C THR A 159 -5.46 -8.99 5.85
N GLY A 160 -4.55 -8.40 6.63
CA GLY A 160 -4.01 -9.02 7.82
C GLY A 160 -2.55 -9.43 7.70
N LYS A 161 -2.08 -10.22 8.66
CA LYS A 161 -0.73 -10.78 8.62
C LYS A 161 -0.62 -11.83 7.52
N TYR A 162 0.58 -11.99 7.01
CA TYR A 162 0.89 -13.02 6.02
C TYR A 162 0.34 -14.40 6.46
N GLY A 163 -0.48 -15.00 5.60
CA GLY A 163 -1.15 -16.28 5.89
C GLY A 163 -2.54 -16.16 6.52
N ASP A 164 -2.98 -14.97 6.92
CA ASP A 164 -4.37 -14.74 7.36
C ASP A 164 -5.30 -14.63 6.15
N VAL A 165 -6.38 -15.40 6.17
CA VAL A 165 -7.38 -15.44 5.08
C VAL A 165 -8.57 -14.52 5.39
N LYS A 166 -8.37 -13.45 6.16
CA LYS A 166 -9.44 -12.49 6.42
C LYS A 166 -9.51 -11.50 5.27
N ASN A 167 -10.62 -11.50 4.56
CA ASN A 167 -10.90 -10.47 3.56
C ASN A 167 -11.82 -9.43 4.19
N THR A 168 -11.25 -8.27 4.54
CA THR A 168 -11.98 -7.13 5.12
C THR A 168 -12.12 -5.97 4.14
N LEU A 169 -11.76 -6.18 2.88
CA LEU A 169 -11.93 -5.21 1.79
C LEU A 169 -13.12 -5.60 0.91
N SER A 170 -13.97 -4.63 0.59
CA SER A 170 -14.92 -4.77 -0.51
C SER A 170 -14.21 -4.64 -1.85
N MET A 171 -14.82 -5.21 -2.89
CA MET A 171 -14.32 -5.11 -4.25
C MET A 171 -15.48 -4.94 -5.21
N GLN A 172 -15.36 -3.92 -6.05
CA GLN A 172 -16.25 -3.68 -7.18
C GLN A 172 -15.40 -3.53 -8.44
N VAL A 173 -15.88 -4.11 -9.55
CA VAL A 173 -15.24 -4.01 -10.85
C VAL A 173 -16.19 -3.31 -11.80
N ASN A 174 -15.72 -2.22 -12.39
CA ASN A 174 -16.45 -1.47 -13.40
C ASN A 174 -15.52 -1.22 -14.60
N GLY A 175 -15.68 -2.03 -15.66
CA GLY A 175 -14.79 -1.98 -16.81
C GLY A 175 -13.37 -2.37 -16.45
N ASN A 176 -12.44 -1.44 -16.57
CA ASN A 176 -11.03 -1.60 -16.21
C ASN A 176 -10.66 -1.05 -14.82
N ILE A 177 -11.65 -0.66 -14.03
CA ILE A 177 -11.45 -0.08 -12.70
C ILE A 177 -11.88 -1.06 -11.62
N ILE A 178 -10.97 -1.32 -10.68
CA ILE A 178 -11.23 -2.06 -9.44
C ILE A 178 -11.29 -1.05 -8.32
N SER A 179 -12.33 -1.07 -7.52
CA SER A 179 -12.43 -0.19 -6.35
C SER A 179 -13.04 -0.91 -5.16
N GLY A 180 -12.83 -0.37 -3.99
CA GLY A 180 -13.43 -0.90 -2.78
C GLY A 180 -13.04 -0.12 -1.53
N ASP A 181 -13.58 -0.60 -0.44
CA ASP A 181 -13.45 0.03 0.87
C ASP A 181 -13.10 -1.02 1.93
N LEU A 182 -12.48 -0.55 3.00
CA LEU A 182 -12.31 -1.33 4.20
C LEU A 182 -13.66 -1.52 4.88
N LEU A 183 -14.06 -2.78 5.12
CA LEU A 183 -15.38 -3.11 5.68
C LEU A 183 -15.45 -2.90 7.20
N GLN A 184 -14.29 -2.96 7.85
CA GLN A 184 -14.15 -2.74 9.30
C GLN A 184 -12.74 -2.24 9.61
N PRO A 185 -12.53 -1.45 10.66
CA PRO A 185 -11.19 -0.96 11.03
C PRO A 185 -10.17 -2.08 11.19
N LEU A 186 -8.94 -1.80 10.76
CA LEU A 186 -7.76 -2.66 10.95
C LEU A 186 -7.06 -2.34 12.26
#